data_3ab43c54b45b31e16f8faa2d4a334c66
#
_entry.id   3ab43c54b45b31e16f8faa2d4a334c66
#
_cell.length_a   1.000
_cell.length_b   1.000
_cell.length_c   1.000
_cell.angle_alpha   90.00
_cell.angle_beta   90.00
_cell.angle_gamma   90.00
#
_symmetry.space_group_name_H-M   'P 1'
#
loop_
_entity.id
_entity.type
_entity.pdbx_description
1 polymer ?
#
loop_
_entity_poly.entity_id
_entity_poly.type
_entity_poly.pdbx_seq_one_letter_code
_entity_poly.pdbx_strand_id
1 'polypeptide(L)'
;MRIVNKKAINDFKRSHADAAKALDAWISDVEGAQWSTPVQLKERYPKASILKAGHVVFDIVGNRYRLWVQITYKNDVVFVKKIGTHKEYDGWEIR
;
A
#
# COMPACT_ATOMS: atom_id res chain seq x y z
N MET A 1 7.45 -4.28 9.33
CA MET A 1 6.16 -5.02 9.26
C MET A 1 6.25 -6.08 8.18
N ARG A 2 5.56 -7.17 8.33
CA ARG A 2 5.57 -8.24 7.34
C ARG A 2 4.51 -7.95 6.26
N ILE A 3 4.93 -8.03 4.99
CA ILE A 3 4.02 -7.84 3.86
C ILE A 3 3.53 -9.20 3.38
N VAL A 4 2.22 -9.38 3.31
CA VAL A 4 1.58 -10.58 2.76
C VAL A 4 1.02 -10.23 1.38
N ASN A 5 1.19 -11.17 0.43
CA ASN A 5 0.75 -11.04 -0.96
C ASN A 5 1.60 -10.05 -1.77
N LYS A 6 2.92 -10.15 -1.64
CA LYS A 6 3.84 -9.38 -2.50
C LYS A 6 3.69 -9.75 -3.97
N LYS A 7 3.14 -10.93 -4.26
CA LYS A 7 2.91 -11.39 -5.63
C LYS A 7 2.07 -10.38 -6.43
N ALA A 8 1.04 -9.80 -5.81
CA ALA A 8 0.20 -8.81 -6.48
C ALA A 8 1.02 -7.60 -6.93
N ILE A 9 1.95 -7.16 -6.09
CA ILE A 9 2.84 -6.04 -6.43
C ILE A 9 3.80 -6.44 -7.54
N ASN A 10 4.41 -7.64 -7.44
CA ASN A 10 5.36 -8.11 -8.43
C ASN A 10 4.71 -8.31 -9.80
N ASP A 11 3.48 -8.81 -9.83
CA ASP A 11 2.74 -8.97 -11.08
C ASP A 11 2.42 -7.60 -11.71
N PHE A 12 2.04 -6.64 -10.88
CA PHE A 12 1.75 -5.28 -11.36
C PHE A 12 2.98 -4.62 -11.97
N LYS A 13 4.16 -4.81 -11.37
CA LYS A 13 5.42 -4.25 -11.87
C LYS A 13 5.75 -4.72 -13.28
N ARG A 14 5.36 -5.93 -13.64
CA ARG A 14 5.60 -6.49 -14.98
C ARG A 14 4.84 -5.72 -16.06
N SER A 15 3.63 -5.27 -15.73
CA SER A 15 2.77 -4.53 -16.67
C SER A 15 2.96 -3.02 -16.58
N HIS A 16 3.57 -2.54 -15.49
CA HIS A 16 3.70 -1.11 -15.20
C HIS A 16 5.13 -0.84 -14.72
N ALA A 17 6.08 -0.92 -15.66
CA ALA A 17 7.51 -0.78 -15.36
C ALA A 17 7.84 0.58 -14.71
N ASP A 18 7.06 1.62 -15.03
CA ASP A 18 7.24 2.94 -14.43
C ASP A 18 6.94 2.99 -12.93
N ALA A 19 6.22 2.00 -12.42
CA ALA A 19 5.92 1.90 -11.00
C ALA A 19 6.94 1.07 -10.22
N ALA A 20 7.82 0.34 -10.90
CA ALA A 20 8.68 -0.65 -10.26
C ALA A 20 9.57 -0.07 -9.16
N LYS A 21 10.24 1.03 -9.47
CA LYS A 21 11.16 1.66 -8.50
C LYS A 21 10.43 2.16 -7.25
N ALA A 22 9.27 2.81 -7.46
CA ALA A 22 8.47 3.33 -6.36
C ALA A 22 7.91 2.19 -5.48
N LEU A 23 7.49 1.09 -6.11
CA LEU A 23 6.98 -0.07 -5.38
C LEU A 23 8.08 -0.79 -4.61
N ASP A 24 9.27 -0.92 -5.17
CA ASP A 24 10.41 -1.50 -4.47
C ASP A 24 10.78 -0.67 -3.25
N ALA A 25 10.77 0.66 -3.38
CA ALA A 25 11.02 1.57 -2.26
C ALA A 25 9.94 1.41 -1.18
N TRP A 26 8.67 1.30 -1.58
CA TRP A 26 7.57 1.10 -0.65
C TRP A 26 7.73 -0.22 0.13
N ILE A 27 8.06 -1.31 -0.56
CA ILE A 27 8.27 -2.62 0.08
C ILE A 27 9.39 -2.53 1.13
N SER A 28 10.54 -1.97 0.74
CA SER A 28 11.68 -1.83 1.63
C SER A 28 11.34 -0.99 2.86
N ASP A 29 10.64 0.12 2.65
CA ASP A 29 10.27 1.04 3.71
C ASP A 29 9.29 0.38 4.69
N VAL A 30 8.26 -0.29 4.17
CA VAL A 30 7.25 -0.94 5.01
C VAL A 30 7.84 -2.13 5.78
N GLU A 31 8.70 -2.91 5.14
CA GLU A 31 9.35 -4.04 5.83
C GLU A 31 10.22 -3.58 6.99
N GLY A 32 10.82 -2.40 6.88
CA GLY A 32 11.61 -1.80 7.97
C GLY A 32 10.79 -1.01 8.99
N ALA A 33 9.51 -0.80 8.76
CA ALA A 33 8.67 0.01 9.62
C ALA A 33 8.15 -0.78 10.84
N GLN A 34 7.86 -0.04 11.91
CA GLN A 34 7.26 -0.60 13.13
C GLN A 34 6.12 0.32 13.57
N TRP A 35 5.07 0.36 12.77
CA TRP A 35 3.91 1.19 13.09
C TRP A 35 2.99 0.45 14.05
N SER A 36 2.70 1.09 15.18
CA SER A 36 1.74 0.57 16.16
C SER A 36 0.36 1.20 16.01
N THR A 37 0.28 2.34 15.32
CA THR A 37 -0.96 3.09 15.14
C THR A 37 -1.04 3.70 13.74
N PRO A 38 -2.26 4.01 13.26
CA PRO A 38 -2.41 4.74 11.99
C PRO A 38 -1.72 6.12 11.98
N VAL A 39 -1.58 6.75 13.14
CA VAL A 39 -0.91 8.05 13.25
C VAL A 39 0.55 7.94 12.81
N GLN A 40 1.26 6.91 13.26
CA GLN A 40 2.66 6.70 12.90
C GLN A 40 2.81 6.47 11.40
N LEU A 41 1.90 5.70 10.80
CA LEU A 41 1.88 5.48 9.36
C LEU A 41 1.68 6.81 8.62
N LYS A 42 0.73 7.61 9.07
CA LYS A 42 0.38 8.89 8.44
C LYS A 42 1.53 9.89 8.51
N GLU A 43 2.33 9.85 9.57
CA GLU A 43 3.52 10.68 9.67
C GLU A 43 4.53 10.35 8.56
N ARG A 44 4.71 9.07 8.25
CA ARG A 44 5.62 8.61 7.21
C ARG A 44 5.03 8.80 5.81
N TYR A 45 3.72 8.61 5.67
CA TYR A 45 3.00 8.73 4.40
C TYR A 45 1.83 9.71 4.55
N PRO A 46 2.11 11.02 4.53
CA PRO A 46 1.05 12.02 4.79
C PRO A 46 -0.11 11.98 3.79
N LYS A 47 0.14 11.49 2.58
CA LYS A 47 -0.88 11.41 1.53
C LYS A 47 -1.66 10.11 1.55
N ALA A 48 -1.30 9.16 2.41
CA ALA A 48 -2.04 7.91 2.51
C ALA A 48 -3.45 8.16 3.04
N SER A 49 -4.42 7.43 2.49
CA SER A 49 -5.81 7.47 2.95
C SER A 49 -6.01 6.40 4.02
N ILE A 50 -6.28 6.82 5.22
CA ILE A 50 -6.54 5.92 6.36
C ILE A 50 -8.04 5.69 6.44
N LEU A 51 -8.47 4.44 6.27
CA LEU A 51 -9.89 4.08 6.22
C LEU A 51 -10.23 3.14 7.37
N LYS A 52 -11.49 2.68 7.42
CA LYS A 52 -11.98 1.80 8.48
C LYS A 52 -11.29 0.44 8.47
N ALA A 53 -11.28 -0.22 9.62
CA ALA A 53 -10.86 -1.62 9.78
C ALA A 53 -9.43 -1.90 9.28
N GLY A 54 -8.54 -0.93 9.42
CA GLY A 54 -7.14 -1.08 9.03
C GLY A 54 -6.86 -0.91 7.54
N HIS A 55 -7.88 -0.60 6.74
CA HIS A 55 -7.67 -0.35 5.31
C HIS A 55 -6.91 0.96 5.10
N VAL A 56 -5.92 0.93 4.22
CA VAL A 56 -5.10 2.08 3.85
C VAL A 56 -4.88 2.05 2.34
N VAL A 57 -4.94 3.22 1.71
CA VAL A 57 -4.62 3.35 0.30
C VAL A 57 -3.44 4.30 0.14
N PHE A 58 -2.37 3.82 -0.50
CA PHE A 58 -1.18 4.60 -0.78
C PHE A 58 -1.19 5.09 -2.22
N ASP A 59 -0.71 6.32 -2.42
CA ASP A 59 -0.44 6.85 -3.74
C ASP A 59 0.94 6.35 -4.19
N ILE A 60 1.02 5.84 -5.41
CA ILE A 60 2.27 5.34 -5.99
C ILE A 60 2.53 6.11 -7.28
N VAL A 61 3.75 6.62 -7.46
CA VAL A 61 4.15 7.49 -8.57
C VAL A 61 3.20 8.70 -8.63
N GLY A 62 3.31 9.56 -7.61
CA GLY A 62 2.37 10.67 -7.44
C GLY A 62 0.97 10.12 -7.18
N ASN A 63 0.04 10.40 -8.08
CA ASN A 63 -1.32 9.85 -7.96
C ASN A 63 -1.69 8.92 -9.13
N ARG A 64 -0.68 8.43 -9.85
CA ARG A 64 -0.91 7.60 -11.05
C ARG A 64 -1.47 6.24 -10.67
N TYR A 65 -0.97 5.63 -9.60
CA TYR A 65 -1.39 4.31 -9.14
C TYR A 65 -1.84 4.36 -7.69
N ARG A 66 -2.65 3.38 -7.32
CA ARG A 66 -3.15 3.21 -5.95
C ARG A 66 -2.82 1.81 -5.45
N LEU A 67 -2.32 1.74 -4.22
CA LEU A 67 -2.02 0.48 -3.55
C LEU A 67 -2.90 0.39 -2.30
N TRP A 68 -3.84 -0.57 -2.32
CA TRP A 68 -4.75 -0.82 -1.22
C TRP A 68 -4.24 -1.98 -0.37
N VAL A 69 -4.07 -1.72 0.91
CA VAL A 69 -3.65 -2.72 1.88
C VAL A 69 -4.62 -2.74 3.06
N GLN A 70 -4.56 -3.81 3.84
CA GLN A 70 -5.19 -3.85 5.15
C GLN A 70 -4.12 -4.16 6.17
N ILE A 71 -4.05 -3.36 7.24
CA ILE A 71 -3.00 -3.46 8.24
C ILE A 71 -3.56 -3.96 9.56
N THR A 72 -2.88 -4.95 10.14
CA THR A 72 -3.12 -5.40 11.50
C THR A 72 -1.92 -4.92 12.33
N TYR A 73 -2.08 -3.78 12.96
CA TYR A 73 -0.99 -3.14 13.72
C TYR A 73 -0.49 -4.01 14.86
N LYS A 74 -1.40 -4.68 15.54
CA LYS A 74 -1.07 -5.55 16.66
C LYS A 74 -0.12 -6.69 16.26
N ASN A 75 -0.26 -7.20 15.05
CA ASN A 75 0.53 -8.34 14.56
C ASN A 75 1.63 -7.95 13.58
N ASP A 76 1.80 -6.65 13.33
CA ASP A 76 2.80 -6.13 12.39
C ASP A 76 2.67 -6.70 10.98
N VAL A 77 1.43 -6.82 10.48
CA VAL A 77 1.16 -7.39 9.16
C VAL A 77 0.49 -6.36 8.25
N VAL A 78 0.99 -6.27 7.03
CA VAL A 78 0.40 -5.48 5.93
C VAL A 78 -0.03 -6.46 4.85
N PHE A 79 -1.33 -6.59 4.65
CA PHE A 79 -1.89 -7.48 3.64
C PHE A 79 -2.23 -6.68 2.39
N VAL A 80 -1.58 -6.99 1.28
CA VAL A 80 -1.85 -6.31 -0.01
C VAL A 80 -3.17 -6.82 -0.57
N LYS A 81 -4.14 -5.92 -0.74
CA LYS A 81 -5.46 -6.25 -1.25
C LYS A 81 -5.54 -6.09 -2.75
N LYS A 82 -5.22 -4.90 -3.26
CA LYS A 82 -5.23 -4.59 -4.68
C LYS A 82 -4.22 -3.51 -5.01
N ILE A 83 -3.77 -3.52 -6.25
CA ILE A 83 -2.98 -2.43 -6.82
C ILE A 83 -3.50 -2.16 -8.24
N GLY A 84 -3.62 -0.91 -8.62
CA GLY A 84 -4.14 -0.55 -9.92
C GLY A 84 -3.93 0.91 -10.25
N THR A 85 -4.46 1.30 -11.41
CA THR A 85 -4.45 2.69 -11.85
C THR A 85 -5.46 3.50 -11.03
N HIS A 86 -5.33 4.83 -11.09
CA HIS A 86 -6.31 5.73 -10.46
C HIS A 86 -7.73 5.43 -10.95
N LYS A 87 -7.88 5.16 -12.23
CA LYS A 87 -9.19 4.85 -12.82
C LYS A 87 -9.76 3.55 -12.27
N GLU A 88 -8.92 2.53 -12.14
CA GLU A 88 -9.33 1.26 -11.55
C GLU A 88 -9.73 1.43 -10.09
N TYR A 89 -8.97 2.22 -9.35
CA TYR A 89 -9.24 2.53 -7.95
C TYR A 89 -10.64 3.14 -7.75
N ASP A 90 -11.09 3.99 -8.67
CA ASP A 90 -12.40 4.63 -8.57
C ASP A 90 -13.54 3.62 -8.51
N GLY A 91 -13.34 2.41 -9.02
CA GLY A 91 -14.32 1.32 -8.99
C GLY A 91 -14.20 0.37 -7.81
N TRP A 92 -13.20 0.54 -6.94
CA TRP A 92 -13.02 -0.38 -5.81
C TRP A 92 -13.98 -0.07 -4.67
N GLU A 93 -14.53 -1.14 -4.08
CA GLU A 93 -15.32 -1.04 -2.86
C GLU A 93 -14.46 -1.51 -1.69
N ILE A 94 -13.96 -0.56 -0.90
CA ILE A 94 -13.09 -0.85 0.24
C ILE A 94 -13.95 -1.03 1.49
N ARG A 95 -13.91 -2.24 2.03
CA ARG A 95 -14.72 -2.61 3.19
C ARG A 95 -13.87 -3.24 4.28
#